data_fde82251381af375fb4ffff4000771e0
#
_entry.id   fde82251381af375fb4ffff4000771e0
#
_cell.length_a   1.000
_cell.length_b   1.000
_cell.length_c   1.000
_cell.angle_alpha   90.00
_cell.angle_beta   90.00
_cell.angle_gamma   90.00
#
_symmetry.space_group_name_H-M   'P 1'
#
loop_
_entity.id
_entity.type
_entity.pdbx_description
1 polymer ?
#
loop_
_entity_poly.entity_id
_entity_poly.type
_entity_poly.pdbx_seq_one_letter_code
_entity_poly.pdbx_strand_id
1 'polypeptide(L)'
;MTEKSLLILDDDAPLRGRLRRAMEVRGFEVVDAGSVQEGTDLLRKAAPAYAILDMKLEDGTGLALVPELRRKRPDCRIVMLTGFGNIATAVAAVKAGAVDYLPKPADPDQISAALLQTGNDMPPPPQDPMSADRVRWEHIQRVYEQCGRNVSETARRLRMHRRTLQRILSKHAPRD
;
A
#
# COMPACT_ATOMS: atom_id res chain seq x y z
N MET A 1 -0.02 -3.08 -25.39
CA MET A 1 0.34 -2.06 -24.38
C MET A 1 1.83 -1.80 -24.47
N THR A 2 2.24 -0.57 -24.27
CA THR A 2 3.64 -0.15 -24.33
C THR A 2 4.49 -0.77 -23.22
N GLU A 3 5.81 -0.70 -23.36
CA GLU A 3 6.76 -1.19 -22.35
C GLU A 3 6.66 -0.46 -21.01
N LYS A 4 6.03 0.74 -20.96
CA LYS A 4 5.82 1.55 -19.76
C LYS A 4 4.36 1.69 -19.34
N SER A 5 3.50 0.72 -19.68
CA SER A 5 2.11 0.73 -19.22
C SER A 5 2.01 0.44 -17.73
N LEU A 6 1.29 1.26 -16.99
CA LEU A 6 1.16 1.22 -15.53
C LEU A 6 -0.30 1.22 -15.09
N LEU A 7 -0.68 0.29 -14.23
CA LEU A 7 -1.95 0.32 -13.50
C LEU A 7 -1.74 0.91 -12.10
N ILE A 8 -2.58 1.87 -11.72
CA ILE A 8 -2.69 2.37 -10.34
C ILE A 8 -4.04 1.97 -9.77
N LEU A 9 -4.03 1.24 -8.67
CA LEU A 9 -5.23 0.81 -7.94
C LEU A 9 -5.22 1.40 -6.53
N ASP A 10 -6.12 2.33 -6.25
CA ASP A 10 -6.24 3.01 -4.96
C ASP A 10 -7.65 3.64 -4.85
N ASP A 11 -8.37 3.49 -3.75
CA ASP A 11 -9.71 4.06 -3.56
C ASP A 11 -9.67 5.56 -3.20
N ASP A 12 -8.54 6.08 -2.70
CA ASP A 12 -8.32 7.51 -2.48
C ASP A 12 -8.14 8.26 -3.82
N ALA A 13 -9.22 8.81 -4.37
CA ALA A 13 -9.20 9.53 -5.65
C ALA A 13 -8.20 10.70 -5.69
N PRO A 14 -8.05 11.56 -4.66
CA PRO A 14 -7.00 12.58 -4.58
C PRO A 14 -5.59 12.02 -4.67
N LEU A 15 -5.29 10.95 -3.93
CA LEU A 15 -3.98 10.28 -3.96
C LEU A 15 -3.72 9.65 -5.31
N ARG A 16 -4.69 8.90 -5.84
CA ARG A 16 -4.63 8.27 -7.16
C ARG A 16 -4.35 9.29 -8.26
N GLY A 17 -5.03 10.43 -8.25
CA GLY A 17 -4.81 11.51 -9.22
C GLY A 17 -3.42 12.16 -9.11
N ARG A 18 -2.84 12.27 -7.90
CA ARG A 18 -1.47 12.76 -7.71
C ARG A 18 -0.44 11.75 -8.21
N LEU A 19 -0.60 10.47 -7.88
CA LEU A 19 0.28 9.41 -8.34
C LEU A 19 0.24 9.29 -9.86
N ARG A 20 -0.94 9.33 -10.47
CA ARG A 20 -1.10 9.33 -11.93
C ARG A 20 -0.25 10.40 -12.58
N ARG A 21 -0.45 11.67 -12.21
CA ARG A 21 0.32 12.80 -12.78
C ARG A 21 1.82 12.63 -12.56
N ALA A 22 2.23 12.18 -11.37
CA ALA A 22 3.63 11.98 -11.06
C ALA A 22 4.27 10.88 -11.91
N MET A 23 3.55 9.80 -12.21
CA MET A 23 4.04 8.70 -13.04
C MET A 23 4.00 9.05 -14.54
N GLU A 24 2.99 9.79 -15.01
CA GLU A 24 2.93 10.29 -16.37
C GLU A 24 4.12 11.20 -16.71
N VAL A 25 4.52 12.09 -15.78
CA VAL A 25 5.74 12.92 -15.91
C VAL A 25 7.00 12.07 -16.05
N ARG A 26 7.03 10.86 -15.46
CA ARG A 26 8.14 9.90 -15.54
C ARG A 26 8.06 8.97 -16.77
N GLY A 27 7.11 9.25 -17.66
CA GLY A 27 6.96 8.57 -18.95
C GLY A 27 6.19 7.26 -18.88
N PHE A 28 5.40 7.02 -17.83
CA PHE A 28 4.48 5.89 -17.78
C PHE A 28 3.15 6.23 -18.49
N GLU A 29 2.61 5.26 -19.20
CA GLU A 29 1.22 5.30 -19.68
C GLU A 29 0.30 4.75 -18.59
N VAL A 30 -0.38 5.65 -17.88
CA VAL A 30 -1.12 5.31 -16.67
C VAL A 30 -2.59 5.06 -16.97
N VAL A 31 -3.09 3.91 -16.53
CA VAL A 31 -4.50 3.65 -16.30
C VAL A 31 -4.73 3.51 -14.80
N ASP A 32 -5.86 3.97 -14.30
CA ASP A 32 -6.15 3.94 -12.88
C ASP A 32 -7.55 3.36 -12.58
N ALA A 33 -7.68 2.75 -11.42
CA ALA A 33 -8.90 2.14 -10.90
C ALA A 33 -9.10 2.51 -9.43
N GLY A 34 -10.33 2.72 -9.02
CA GLY A 34 -10.71 3.04 -7.64
C GLY A 34 -11.20 1.82 -6.84
N SER A 35 -11.32 0.65 -7.47
CA SER A 35 -11.84 -0.56 -6.85
C SER A 35 -11.21 -1.82 -7.44
N VAL A 36 -11.26 -2.92 -6.69
CA VAL A 36 -10.81 -4.23 -7.18
C VAL A 36 -11.58 -4.63 -8.44
N GLN A 37 -12.88 -4.34 -8.48
CA GLN A 37 -13.72 -4.65 -9.64
C GLN A 37 -13.25 -3.89 -10.89
N GLU A 38 -13.04 -2.56 -10.79
CA GLU A 38 -12.53 -1.76 -11.91
C GLU A 38 -11.15 -2.25 -12.37
N GLY A 39 -10.25 -2.52 -11.41
CA GLY A 39 -8.92 -3.07 -11.70
C GLY A 39 -9.00 -4.40 -12.48
N THR A 40 -9.88 -5.30 -12.05
CA THR A 40 -10.12 -6.58 -12.73
C THR A 40 -10.64 -6.37 -14.17
N ASP A 41 -11.55 -5.43 -14.37
CA ASP A 41 -12.11 -5.12 -15.70
C ASP A 41 -11.06 -4.53 -16.64
N LEU A 42 -10.15 -3.70 -16.11
CA LEU A 42 -9.00 -3.20 -16.86
C LEU A 42 -8.06 -4.34 -17.25
N LEU A 43 -7.76 -5.26 -16.32
CA LEU A 43 -6.90 -6.42 -16.60
C LEU A 43 -7.49 -7.38 -17.63
N ARG A 44 -8.82 -7.47 -17.73
CA ARG A 44 -9.46 -8.28 -18.80
C ARG A 44 -9.14 -7.74 -20.19
N LYS A 45 -9.01 -6.42 -20.33
CA LYS A 45 -8.71 -5.77 -21.61
C LYS A 45 -7.23 -5.86 -21.97
N ALA A 46 -6.35 -5.58 -21.01
CA ALA A 46 -4.90 -5.63 -21.22
C ALA A 46 -4.13 -5.73 -19.90
N ALA A 47 -3.02 -6.46 -19.89
CA ALA A 47 -2.14 -6.57 -18.74
C ALA A 47 -1.00 -5.53 -18.80
N PRO A 48 -0.83 -4.67 -17.79
CA PRO A 48 0.21 -3.65 -17.75
C PRO A 48 1.59 -4.25 -17.47
N ALA A 49 2.66 -3.50 -17.83
CA ALA A 49 4.03 -3.86 -17.49
C ALA A 49 4.35 -3.60 -16.01
N TYR A 50 3.66 -2.64 -15.44
CA TYR A 50 3.86 -2.18 -14.05
C TYR A 50 2.51 -2.04 -13.35
N ALA A 51 2.49 -2.27 -12.04
CA ALA A 51 1.31 -2.06 -11.23
C ALA A 51 1.68 -1.48 -9.85
N ILE A 52 0.91 -0.46 -9.44
CA ILE A 52 0.91 0.08 -8.09
C ILE A 52 -0.45 -0.26 -7.49
N LEU A 53 -0.47 -1.08 -6.44
CA LEU A 53 -1.69 -1.59 -5.85
C LEU A 53 -1.79 -1.20 -4.38
N ASP A 54 -2.87 -0.53 -3.99
CA ASP A 54 -3.15 -0.36 -2.57
C ASP A 54 -3.54 -1.71 -1.95
N MET A 55 -3.05 -1.93 -0.76
CA MET A 55 -3.35 -3.13 0.01
C MET A 55 -4.82 -3.17 0.45
N LYS A 56 -5.39 -2.02 0.82
CA LYS A 56 -6.74 -1.93 1.35
C LYS A 56 -7.62 -1.05 0.48
N LEU A 57 -8.69 -1.60 -0.01
CA LEU A 57 -9.72 -0.95 -0.81
C LEU A 57 -11.08 -1.13 -0.16
N GLU A 58 -12.06 -0.30 -0.49
CA GLU A 58 -13.42 -0.42 0.05
C GLU A 58 -14.07 -1.77 -0.30
N ASP A 59 -13.81 -2.30 -1.50
CA ASP A 59 -14.36 -3.56 -2.01
C ASP A 59 -13.43 -4.77 -1.85
N GLY A 60 -12.28 -4.63 -1.17
CA GLY A 60 -11.37 -5.75 -0.96
C GLY A 60 -9.90 -5.39 -0.74
N THR A 61 -9.02 -6.13 -1.38
CA THR A 61 -7.57 -5.95 -1.29
C THR A 61 -6.92 -6.00 -2.67
N GLY A 62 -5.96 -5.11 -2.93
CA GLY A 62 -5.19 -5.13 -4.17
C GLY A 62 -4.40 -6.43 -4.38
N LEU A 63 -4.13 -7.21 -3.30
CA LEU A 63 -3.53 -8.54 -3.42
C LEU A 63 -4.35 -9.49 -4.32
N ALA A 64 -5.66 -9.31 -4.40
CA ALA A 64 -6.53 -10.13 -5.23
C ALA A 64 -6.18 -10.05 -6.72
N LEU A 65 -5.59 -8.92 -7.19
CA LEU A 65 -5.20 -8.74 -8.57
C LEU A 65 -3.86 -9.39 -8.92
N VAL A 66 -3.01 -9.66 -7.93
CA VAL A 66 -1.63 -10.14 -8.16
C VAL A 66 -1.58 -11.49 -8.91
N PRO A 67 -2.38 -12.52 -8.55
CA PRO A 67 -2.36 -13.78 -9.29
C PRO A 67 -2.79 -13.62 -10.76
N GLU A 68 -3.77 -12.75 -11.03
CA GLU A 68 -4.23 -12.51 -12.39
C GLU A 68 -3.19 -11.73 -13.21
N LEU A 69 -2.56 -10.70 -12.63
CA LEU A 69 -1.43 -9.99 -13.24
C LEU A 69 -0.31 -10.97 -13.60
N ARG A 70 0.10 -11.83 -12.66
CA ARG A 70 1.15 -12.81 -12.88
C ARG A 70 0.81 -13.83 -13.96
N ARG A 71 -0.44 -14.27 -14.03
CA ARG A 71 -0.92 -15.20 -15.06
C ARG A 71 -0.88 -14.58 -16.45
N LYS A 72 -1.30 -13.30 -16.58
CA LYS A 72 -1.40 -12.61 -17.88
C LYS A 72 -0.08 -12.01 -18.33
N ARG A 73 0.73 -11.53 -17.40
CA ARG A 73 2.02 -10.91 -17.63
C ARG A 73 3.00 -11.29 -16.51
N PRO A 74 3.72 -12.41 -16.66
CA PRO A 74 4.65 -12.91 -15.63
C PRO A 74 5.77 -11.93 -15.25
N ASP A 75 6.19 -11.07 -16.20
CA ASP A 75 7.20 -10.02 -16.04
C ASP A 75 6.64 -8.72 -15.45
N CYS A 76 5.33 -8.62 -15.21
CA CYS A 76 4.73 -7.42 -14.60
C CYS A 76 5.40 -7.10 -13.26
N ARG A 77 5.86 -5.88 -13.07
CA ARG A 77 6.47 -5.44 -11.82
C ARG A 77 5.41 -4.79 -10.95
N ILE A 78 5.19 -5.36 -9.77
CA ILE A 78 4.09 -5.00 -8.87
C ILE A 78 4.65 -4.42 -7.59
N VAL A 79 4.29 -3.18 -7.27
CA VAL A 79 4.58 -2.51 -6.00
C VAL A 79 3.29 -2.40 -5.21
N MET A 80 3.30 -2.87 -3.96
CA MET A 80 2.18 -2.74 -3.06
C MET A 80 2.34 -1.47 -2.20
N LEU A 81 1.30 -0.65 -2.13
CA LEU A 81 1.22 0.46 -1.18
C LEU A 81 0.36 0.09 0.02
N THR A 82 0.71 0.57 1.20
CA THR A 82 -0.08 0.30 2.40
C THR A 82 -0.03 1.45 3.39
N GLY A 83 -1.17 1.76 3.98
CA GLY A 83 -1.26 2.73 5.09
C GLY A 83 -0.74 2.20 6.42
N PHE A 84 -0.52 0.87 6.54
CA PHE A 84 -0.13 0.25 7.80
C PHE A 84 0.92 -0.84 7.56
N GLY A 85 2.15 -0.56 7.99
CA GLY A 85 3.25 -1.52 7.92
C GLY A 85 3.00 -2.72 8.84
N ASN A 86 2.53 -3.84 8.28
CA ASN A 86 2.47 -5.12 8.99
C ASN A 86 3.39 -6.10 8.26
N ILE A 87 4.37 -6.66 8.99
CA ILE A 87 5.31 -7.65 8.45
C ILE A 87 4.57 -8.81 7.78
N ALA A 88 3.47 -9.29 8.38
CA ALA A 88 2.67 -10.38 7.81
C ALA A 88 2.07 -10.00 6.44
N THR A 89 1.64 -8.76 6.28
CA THR A 89 1.08 -8.23 5.03
C THR A 89 2.16 -8.05 3.96
N ALA A 90 3.34 -7.56 4.34
CA ALA A 90 4.49 -7.46 3.45
C ALA A 90 4.92 -8.85 2.95
N VAL A 91 5.02 -9.83 3.86
CA VAL A 91 5.33 -11.22 3.51
C VAL A 91 4.28 -11.82 2.57
N ALA A 92 2.99 -11.54 2.80
CA ALA A 92 1.92 -12.00 1.92
C ALA A 92 2.02 -11.39 0.52
N ALA A 93 2.34 -10.10 0.41
CA ALA A 93 2.54 -9.41 -0.86
C ALA A 93 3.71 -10.02 -1.65
N VAL A 94 4.85 -10.23 -1.01
CA VAL A 94 6.03 -10.85 -1.64
C VAL A 94 5.73 -12.30 -2.07
N LYS A 95 5.07 -13.10 -1.22
CA LYS A 95 4.66 -14.47 -1.57
C LYS A 95 3.68 -14.50 -2.74
N ALA A 96 2.82 -13.49 -2.88
CA ALA A 96 1.90 -13.37 -4.01
C ALA A 96 2.60 -12.95 -5.30
N GLY A 97 3.85 -12.45 -5.22
CA GLY A 97 4.67 -12.07 -6.36
C GLY A 97 4.86 -10.56 -6.55
N ALA A 98 4.57 -9.73 -5.54
CA ALA A 98 4.97 -8.33 -5.57
C ALA A 98 6.49 -8.21 -5.52
N VAL A 99 7.04 -7.22 -6.24
CA VAL A 99 8.51 -6.96 -6.23
C VAL A 99 8.91 -6.10 -5.06
N ASP A 100 8.00 -5.26 -4.57
CA ASP A 100 8.27 -4.38 -3.44
C ASP A 100 6.98 -4.01 -2.68
N TYR A 101 7.17 -3.46 -1.50
CA TYR A 101 6.14 -3.08 -0.56
C TYR A 101 6.52 -1.78 0.12
N LEU A 102 5.77 -0.70 -0.14
CA LEU A 102 6.09 0.64 0.35
C LEU A 102 5.00 1.15 1.30
N PRO A 103 5.36 1.72 2.45
CA PRO A 103 4.40 2.35 3.35
C PRO A 103 3.89 3.67 2.76
N LYS A 104 2.61 3.96 2.94
CA LYS A 104 2.05 5.29 2.68
C LYS A 104 2.38 6.24 3.85
N PRO A 105 2.75 7.48 3.61
CA PRO A 105 2.88 8.15 2.32
C PRO A 105 4.16 7.74 1.59
N ALA A 106 4.05 7.22 0.36
CA ALA A 106 5.19 6.86 -0.47
C ALA A 106 5.53 7.99 -1.43
N ASP A 107 6.81 8.28 -1.54
CA ASP A 107 7.33 9.27 -2.48
C ASP A 107 7.27 8.71 -3.91
N PRO A 108 6.82 9.50 -4.91
CA PRO A 108 6.81 9.07 -6.31
C PRO A 108 8.16 8.63 -6.85
N ASP A 109 9.27 9.18 -6.35
CA ASP A 109 10.61 8.76 -6.77
C ASP A 109 10.98 7.40 -6.20
N GLN A 110 10.59 7.12 -4.94
CA GLN A 110 10.74 5.78 -4.35
C GLN A 110 9.91 4.74 -5.09
N ILE A 111 8.67 5.06 -5.44
CA ILE A 111 7.78 4.17 -6.20
C ILE A 111 8.38 3.89 -7.58
N SER A 112 8.81 4.92 -8.29
CA SER A 112 9.44 4.78 -9.62
C SER A 112 10.72 3.96 -9.55
N ALA A 113 11.57 4.19 -8.55
CA ALA A 113 12.77 3.40 -8.33
C ALA A 113 12.43 1.93 -8.10
N ALA A 114 11.46 1.62 -7.23
CA ALA A 114 11.01 0.26 -6.96
C ALA A 114 10.46 -0.44 -8.22
N LEU A 115 9.70 0.29 -9.06
CA LEU A 115 9.18 -0.24 -10.32
C LEU A 115 10.27 -0.51 -11.36
N LEU A 116 11.32 0.33 -11.42
CA LEU A 116 12.34 0.27 -12.45
C LEU A 116 13.60 -0.53 -12.04
N GLN A 117 13.76 -0.85 -10.76
CA GLN A 117 14.92 -1.60 -10.26
C GLN A 117 15.00 -2.98 -10.92
N THR A 118 16.02 -3.18 -11.75
CA THR A 118 16.35 -4.46 -12.39
C THR A 118 17.38 -5.21 -11.54
N GLY A 119 16.96 -5.70 -10.38
CA GLY A 119 17.87 -6.46 -9.51
C GLY A 119 17.15 -7.01 -8.29
N ASN A 120 17.64 -8.15 -7.81
CA ASN A 120 17.16 -8.84 -6.62
C ASN A 120 17.74 -8.20 -5.33
N ASP A 121 18.15 -6.94 -5.40
CA ASP A 121 18.62 -6.22 -4.24
C ASP A 121 17.42 -5.93 -3.34
N MET A 122 17.34 -6.67 -2.25
CA MET A 122 16.44 -6.30 -1.14
C MET A 122 16.73 -4.85 -0.79
N PRO A 123 15.69 -3.99 -0.70
CA PRO A 123 15.89 -2.64 -0.22
C PRO A 123 16.65 -2.72 1.11
N PRO A 124 17.65 -1.87 1.33
CA PRO A 124 18.34 -1.85 2.60
C PRO A 124 17.31 -1.68 3.71
N PRO A 125 17.47 -2.36 4.84
CA PRO A 125 16.58 -2.16 5.98
C PRO A 125 16.53 -0.66 6.30
N PRO A 126 15.38 -0.13 6.73
CA PRO A 126 15.26 1.28 7.08
C PRO A 126 16.46 1.68 7.93
N GLN A 127 17.21 2.68 7.50
CA GLN A 127 18.46 3.08 8.18
C GLN A 127 18.18 3.60 9.61
N ASP A 128 16.95 4.07 9.82
CA ASP A 128 16.48 4.45 11.15
C ASP A 128 15.32 3.54 11.58
N PRO A 129 15.48 2.75 12.65
CA PRO A 129 14.37 2.00 13.22
C PRO A 129 13.30 2.99 13.68
N MET A 130 12.04 2.74 13.33
CA MET A 130 10.92 3.54 13.84
C MET A 130 11.00 3.65 15.35
N SER A 131 10.79 4.86 15.86
CA SER A 131 10.79 5.08 17.32
C SER A 131 9.75 4.16 17.99
N ALA A 132 10.04 3.71 19.20
CA ALA A 132 9.13 2.85 19.97
C ALA A 132 7.74 3.50 20.13
N ASP A 133 7.68 4.81 20.23
CA ASP A 133 6.43 5.57 20.34
C ASP A 133 5.64 5.52 19.03
N ARG A 134 6.28 5.57 17.87
CA ARG A 134 5.63 5.45 16.57
C ARG A 134 5.08 4.05 16.36
N VAL A 135 5.86 3.01 16.64
CA VAL A 135 5.41 1.61 16.57
C VAL A 135 4.18 1.39 17.47
N ARG A 136 4.24 1.92 18.70
CA ARG A 136 3.12 1.85 19.64
C ARG A 136 1.88 2.58 19.13
N TRP A 137 2.06 3.78 18.58
CA TRP A 137 0.98 4.58 18.03
C TRP A 137 0.31 3.86 16.85
N GLU A 138 1.09 3.34 15.89
CA GLU A 138 0.58 2.59 14.75
C GLU A 138 -0.17 1.31 15.18
N HIS A 139 0.35 0.59 16.18
CA HIS A 139 -0.34 -0.58 16.73
C HIS A 139 -1.71 -0.21 17.30
N ILE A 140 -1.78 0.90 18.04
CA ILE A 140 -3.04 1.39 18.63
C ILE A 140 -4.03 1.79 17.53
N GLN A 141 -3.60 2.50 16.50
CA GLN A 141 -4.45 2.89 15.37
C GLN A 141 -5.01 1.66 14.65
N ARG A 142 -4.19 0.64 14.43
CA ARG A 142 -4.62 -0.62 13.81
C ARG A 142 -5.72 -1.30 14.58
N VAL A 143 -5.54 -1.46 15.89
CA VAL A 143 -6.56 -2.10 16.75
C VAL A 143 -7.83 -1.27 16.81
N TYR A 144 -7.71 0.06 16.80
CA TYR A 144 -8.84 0.98 16.75
C TYR A 144 -9.67 0.81 15.48
N GLU A 145 -9.03 0.72 14.31
CA GLU A 145 -9.71 0.43 13.04
C GLU A 145 -10.37 -0.96 13.04
N GLN A 146 -9.66 -1.99 13.54
CA GLN A 146 -10.21 -3.35 13.67
C GLN A 146 -11.44 -3.43 14.58
N CYS A 147 -11.54 -2.54 15.55
CA CYS A 147 -12.69 -2.42 16.45
C CYS A 147 -13.80 -1.49 15.90
N GLY A 148 -13.78 -1.16 14.61
CA GLY A 148 -14.75 -0.26 13.99
C GLY A 148 -14.74 1.14 14.61
N ARG A 149 -13.57 1.63 15.02
CA ARG A 149 -13.35 2.92 15.70
C ARG A 149 -14.05 3.04 17.06
N ASN A 150 -14.35 1.92 17.69
CA ASN A 150 -14.95 1.89 19.02
C ASN A 150 -13.87 2.00 20.10
N VAL A 151 -13.78 3.17 20.74
CA VAL A 151 -12.79 3.48 21.78
C VAL A 151 -12.86 2.51 22.97
N SER A 152 -14.05 2.14 23.41
CA SER A 152 -14.23 1.26 24.58
C SER A 152 -13.78 -0.16 24.29
N GLU A 153 -14.09 -0.69 23.11
CA GLU A 153 -13.66 -2.01 22.67
C GLU A 153 -12.15 -2.06 22.43
N THR A 154 -11.60 -1.03 21.79
CA THR A 154 -10.16 -0.88 21.57
C THR A 154 -9.38 -0.83 22.88
N ALA A 155 -9.87 -0.04 23.84
CA ALA A 155 -9.24 0.07 25.16
C ALA A 155 -9.21 -1.30 25.89
N ARG A 156 -10.32 -2.05 25.82
CA ARG A 156 -10.42 -3.40 26.37
C ARG A 156 -9.40 -4.36 25.70
N ARG A 157 -9.36 -4.36 24.36
CA ARG A 157 -8.45 -5.23 23.59
C ARG A 157 -6.98 -4.93 23.84
N LEU A 158 -6.64 -3.65 23.98
CA LEU A 158 -5.28 -3.18 24.28
C LEU A 158 -4.94 -3.21 25.78
N ARG A 159 -5.88 -3.59 26.64
CA ARG A 159 -5.73 -3.55 28.12
C ARG A 159 -5.27 -2.17 28.61
N MET A 160 -5.88 -1.11 28.04
CA MET A 160 -5.57 0.28 28.36
C MET A 160 -6.78 0.98 28.96
N HIS A 161 -6.52 1.99 29.80
CA HIS A 161 -7.59 2.88 30.23
C HIS A 161 -8.15 3.71 29.06
N ARG A 162 -9.48 3.82 28.97
CA ARG A 162 -10.17 4.58 27.93
C ARG A 162 -9.65 6.01 27.77
N ARG A 163 -9.39 6.73 28.89
CA ARG A 163 -8.81 8.08 28.87
C ARG A 163 -7.41 8.12 28.23
N THR A 164 -6.59 7.15 28.52
CA THR A 164 -5.24 7.02 27.93
C THR A 164 -5.32 6.83 26.42
N LEU A 165 -6.21 5.94 25.99
CA LEU A 165 -6.43 5.68 24.56
C LEU A 165 -6.95 6.95 23.85
N GLN A 166 -7.94 7.63 24.41
CA GLN A 166 -8.48 8.88 23.83
C GLN A 166 -7.38 9.94 23.66
N ARG A 167 -6.51 10.10 24.68
CA ARG A 167 -5.38 11.04 24.60
C ARG A 167 -4.39 10.67 23.50
N ILE A 168 -4.17 9.38 23.26
CA ILE A 168 -3.27 8.92 22.19
C ILE A 168 -3.91 9.13 20.82
N LEU A 169 -5.18 8.81 20.66
CA LEU A 169 -5.92 8.97 19.41
C LEU A 169 -6.10 10.45 19.00
N SER A 170 -6.13 11.37 19.98
CA SER A 170 -6.22 12.82 19.71
C SER A 170 -4.87 13.46 19.32
N LYS A 171 -3.75 12.76 19.52
CA LYS A 171 -2.43 13.23 19.11
C LYS A 171 -2.12 12.84 17.67
N HIS A 172 -1.39 13.71 16.96
CA HIS A 172 -0.81 13.37 15.67
C HIS A 172 0.26 12.28 15.85
N ALA A 173 0.55 11.57 14.75
CA ALA A 173 1.63 10.59 14.76
C ALA A 173 2.92 11.20 15.33
N PRO A 174 3.66 10.50 16.19
CA PRO A 174 4.97 10.94 16.63
C PRO A 174 5.86 11.17 15.40
N ARG A 175 6.61 12.27 15.41
CA ARG A 175 7.68 12.50 14.43
C ARG A 175 8.89 11.69 14.86
N ASP A 176 9.53 11.05 13.90
CA ASP A 176 10.86 10.46 14.10
C ASP A 176 11.89 11.52 14.30
#